data_7bb481dd77d705144622c86f62012896
#
_entry.id   7bb481dd77d705144622c86f62012896
#
_cell.length_a   1.000
_cell.length_b   1.000
_cell.length_c   1.000
_cell.angle_alpha   90.00
_cell.angle_beta   90.00
_cell.angle_gamma   90.00
#
_symmetry.space_group_name_H-M   'P 1'
#
loop_
_entity.id
_entity.type
_entity.pdbx_description
1 polymer ?
#
loop_
_entity_poly.entity_id
_entity_poly.type
_entity_poly.pdbx_seq_one_letter_code
_entity_poly.pdbx_strand_id
1 'polypeptide(L)'
;ASLIVGDRLTSTAPIALVNSLAIIASVTTEPRAAEDIEEYRQAAIQAYQLEAQGGAGGDYTIWASDAQGVRTIYPYAKDGYVGQIDLYVEATIADSTDDHGTPSAQLLLDVEEVIERDPDVTKPLYERGRRPISAWQINYLPVTPLSIEINIYDYEDLTAAKETLIENAVIDALYLIRPFVASRDVLADRNDTISINKLIFIIQTAVPQSVFSSVELFVDGVSVNSYQFEGGEIPYLEDYIPGINYL
;
A
#
# COMPACT_ATOMS: atom_id res chain seq x y z
N ALA A 1 -19.40 8.65 -15.55
CA ALA A 1 -20.50 9.00 -14.64
C ALA A 1 -20.90 7.72 -13.92
N SER A 2 -20.87 7.72 -12.57
CA SER A 2 -21.32 6.60 -11.75
C SER A 2 -22.85 6.56 -11.71
N LEU A 3 -23.42 5.36 -11.72
CA LEU A 3 -24.85 5.14 -11.53
C LEU A 3 -25.18 5.18 -10.04
N ILE A 4 -26.28 5.85 -9.69
CA ILE A 4 -26.78 5.92 -8.32
C ILE A 4 -28.16 5.27 -8.21
N VAL A 5 -28.56 4.88 -6.99
CA VAL A 5 -29.89 4.36 -6.73
C VAL A 5 -30.95 5.39 -7.13
N GLY A 6 -31.94 4.96 -7.92
CA GLY A 6 -32.97 5.82 -8.48
C GLY A 6 -32.72 6.30 -9.91
N ASP A 7 -31.51 6.12 -10.46
CA ASP A 7 -31.23 6.44 -11.86
C ASP A 7 -32.11 5.61 -12.79
N ARG A 8 -32.52 6.24 -13.90
CA ARG A 8 -33.36 5.61 -14.92
C ARG A 8 -32.54 5.25 -16.14
N LEU A 9 -32.56 3.98 -16.48
CA LEU A 9 -31.94 3.43 -17.69
C LEU A 9 -33.01 3.10 -18.71
N THR A 10 -32.79 3.48 -19.96
CA THR A 10 -33.68 3.12 -21.06
C THR A 10 -32.95 2.19 -22.01
N SER A 11 -33.58 1.07 -22.35
CA SER A 11 -33.03 0.12 -23.33
C SER A 11 -32.92 0.77 -24.71
N THR A 12 -31.75 0.69 -25.32
CA THR A 12 -31.52 1.14 -26.71
C THR A 12 -32.05 0.14 -27.74
N ALA A 13 -32.34 -1.10 -27.30
CA ALA A 13 -32.92 -2.18 -28.13
C ALA A 13 -34.13 -2.78 -27.37
N PRO A 14 -35.30 -2.15 -27.42
CA PRO A 14 -36.47 -2.61 -26.67
C PRO A 14 -36.93 -3.98 -27.13
N ILE A 15 -37.21 -4.86 -26.16
CA ILE A 15 -37.77 -6.21 -26.41
C ILE A 15 -39.30 -6.13 -26.29
N ALA A 16 -40.02 -6.73 -27.21
CA ALA A 16 -41.48 -6.75 -27.19
C ALA A 16 -42.00 -7.39 -25.87
N LEU A 17 -42.99 -6.74 -25.25
CA LEU A 17 -43.62 -7.13 -23.97
C LEU A 17 -42.71 -6.96 -22.73
N VAL A 18 -41.51 -6.37 -22.86
CA VAL A 18 -40.64 -6.01 -21.73
C VAL A 18 -40.62 -4.50 -21.59
N ASN A 19 -40.73 -4.01 -20.35
CA ASN A 19 -40.61 -2.57 -20.08
C ASN A 19 -39.19 -2.12 -20.47
N SER A 20 -39.09 -1.08 -21.31
CA SER A 20 -37.83 -0.54 -21.76
C SER A 20 -37.16 0.37 -20.71
N LEU A 21 -37.86 0.68 -19.61
CA LEU A 21 -37.36 1.49 -18.50
C LEU A 21 -36.96 0.62 -17.32
N ALA A 22 -35.73 0.73 -16.87
CA ALA A 22 -35.25 0.14 -15.62
C ALA A 22 -34.86 1.24 -14.65
N ILE A 23 -35.02 0.97 -13.36
CA ILE A 23 -34.58 1.87 -12.28
C ILE A 23 -33.53 1.12 -11.47
N ILE A 24 -32.41 1.77 -11.16
CA ILE A 24 -31.38 1.23 -10.29
C ILE A 24 -31.94 1.07 -8.88
N ALA A 25 -32.12 -0.15 -8.43
CA ALA A 25 -32.66 -0.46 -7.10
C ALA A 25 -31.55 -0.49 -6.03
N SER A 26 -30.36 -0.95 -6.37
CA SER A 26 -29.21 -0.97 -5.48
C SER A 26 -27.92 -0.90 -6.29
N VAL A 27 -26.88 -0.33 -5.69
CA VAL A 27 -25.49 -0.42 -6.18
C VAL A 27 -24.80 -1.44 -5.29
N THR A 28 -24.37 -2.54 -5.88
CA THR A 28 -23.68 -3.63 -5.15
C THR A 28 -22.20 -3.43 -5.06
N THR A 29 -21.63 -2.61 -5.95
CA THR A 29 -20.22 -2.23 -5.96
C THR A 29 -20.13 -0.75 -6.27
N GLU A 30 -19.61 0.01 -5.33
CA GLU A 30 -19.35 1.44 -5.55
C GLU A 30 -18.24 1.62 -6.60
N PRO A 31 -18.33 2.65 -7.45
CA PRO A 31 -17.25 2.98 -8.35
C PRO A 31 -16.01 3.33 -7.55
N ARG A 32 -14.90 2.66 -7.81
CA ARG A 32 -13.62 3.05 -7.23
C ARG A 32 -13.21 4.45 -7.70
N ALA A 33 -12.55 5.20 -6.81
CA ALA A 33 -11.83 6.41 -7.20
C ALA A 33 -10.81 6.05 -8.31
N ALA A 34 -10.55 6.98 -9.20
CA ALA A 34 -9.49 6.77 -10.19
C ALA A 34 -8.16 6.56 -9.44
N GLU A 35 -7.42 5.54 -9.85
CA GLU A 35 -6.07 5.29 -9.36
C GLU A 35 -5.20 6.54 -9.59
N ASP A 36 -4.32 6.85 -8.64
CA ASP A 36 -3.36 7.95 -8.82
C ASP A 36 -2.48 7.68 -10.03
N ILE A 37 -2.21 8.72 -10.83
CA ILE A 37 -1.48 8.58 -12.09
C ILE A 37 -0.03 8.09 -11.88
N GLU A 38 0.59 8.43 -10.75
CA GLU A 38 1.94 7.98 -10.43
C GLU A 38 1.94 6.53 -9.92
N GLU A 39 0.93 6.12 -9.16
CA GLU A 39 0.74 4.72 -8.77
C GLU A 39 0.52 3.85 -10.01
N TYR A 40 -0.37 4.28 -10.94
CA TYR A 40 -0.57 3.60 -12.21
C TYR A 40 0.72 3.52 -13.04
N ARG A 41 1.48 4.61 -13.10
CA ARG A 41 2.75 4.66 -13.83
C ARG A 41 3.78 3.69 -13.23
N GLN A 42 3.90 3.65 -11.91
CA GLN A 42 4.80 2.73 -11.21
C GLN A 42 4.37 1.27 -11.43
N ALA A 43 3.08 0.98 -11.30
CA ALA A 43 2.54 -0.36 -11.57
C ALA A 43 2.79 -0.80 -13.02
N ALA A 44 2.61 0.11 -14.00
CA ALA A 44 2.87 -0.16 -15.41
C ALA A 44 4.36 -0.41 -15.68
N ILE A 45 5.27 0.38 -15.06
CA ILE A 45 6.72 0.18 -15.17
C ILE A 45 7.11 -1.17 -14.56
N GLN A 46 6.61 -1.49 -13.37
CA GLN A 46 6.86 -2.78 -12.72
C GLN A 46 6.36 -3.94 -13.57
N ALA A 47 5.12 -3.87 -14.08
CA ALA A 47 4.55 -4.91 -14.93
C ALA A 47 5.37 -5.13 -16.23
N TYR A 48 5.97 -4.06 -16.78
CA TYR A 48 6.81 -4.15 -17.97
C TYR A 48 8.23 -4.69 -17.67
N GLN A 49 8.75 -4.43 -16.47
CA GLN A 49 10.10 -4.87 -16.04
C GLN A 49 10.12 -6.29 -15.49
N LEU A 50 8.99 -6.78 -14.99
CA LEU A 50 8.87 -8.09 -14.35
C LEU A 50 8.42 -9.13 -15.38
N GLU A 51 9.37 -9.82 -16.01
CA GLU A 51 9.09 -11.11 -16.64
C GLU A 51 8.92 -12.17 -15.54
N ALA A 52 7.87 -12.98 -15.61
CA ALA A 52 7.64 -14.07 -14.66
C ALA A 52 8.84 -15.02 -14.62
N GLN A 53 9.52 -15.08 -13.48
CA GLN A 53 10.75 -15.88 -13.28
C GLN A 53 10.51 -17.17 -12.50
N GLY A 54 9.26 -17.51 -12.24
CA GLY A 54 8.89 -18.75 -11.55
C GLY A 54 9.07 -18.71 -10.04
N GLY A 55 8.75 -17.59 -9.39
CA GLY A 55 8.74 -17.42 -7.92
C GLY A 55 9.75 -16.42 -7.39
N ALA A 56 10.19 -15.48 -8.21
CA ALA A 56 10.87 -14.29 -7.74
C ALA A 56 9.87 -13.36 -6.99
N GLY A 57 10.40 -12.45 -6.14
CA GLY A 57 9.56 -11.52 -5.39
C GLY A 57 8.58 -10.73 -6.25
N GLY A 58 8.97 -10.38 -7.48
CA GLY A 58 8.12 -9.72 -8.46
C GLY A 58 6.92 -10.55 -8.92
N ASP A 59 7.08 -11.87 -9.07
CA ASP A 59 5.98 -12.74 -9.50
C ASP A 59 4.83 -12.74 -8.49
N TYR A 60 5.17 -12.80 -7.19
CA TYR A 60 4.15 -12.72 -6.14
C TYR A 60 3.40 -11.39 -6.17
N THR A 61 4.10 -10.28 -6.45
CA THR A 61 3.45 -8.96 -6.57
C THR A 61 2.46 -8.92 -7.75
N ILE A 62 2.85 -9.49 -8.90
CA ILE A 62 1.96 -9.59 -10.06
C ILE A 62 0.73 -10.45 -9.72
N TRP A 63 0.92 -11.61 -9.12
CA TRP A 63 -0.19 -12.51 -8.78
C TRP A 63 -1.13 -11.92 -7.74
N ALA A 64 -0.59 -11.24 -6.72
CA ALA A 64 -1.39 -10.60 -5.69
C ALA A 64 -2.24 -9.43 -6.23
N SER A 65 -1.85 -8.81 -7.34
CA SER A 65 -2.64 -7.73 -7.96
C SER A 65 -3.99 -8.20 -8.49
N ASP A 66 -4.19 -9.50 -8.65
CA ASP A 66 -5.49 -10.09 -8.98
C ASP A 66 -6.48 -10.05 -7.79
N ALA A 67 -5.99 -9.91 -6.55
CA ALA A 67 -6.84 -9.74 -5.37
C ALA A 67 -7.19 -8.26 -5.18
N GLN A 68 -8.50 -7.95 -5.19
CA GLN A 68 -8.97 -6.59 -5.01
C GLN A 68 -8.72 -6.11 -3.58
N GLY A 69 -8.19 -4.89 -3.41
CA GLY A 69 -7.92 -4.29 -2.12
C GLY A 69 -6.45 -4.41 -1.67
N VAL A 70 -5.63 -5.16 -2.41
CA VAL A 70 -4.19 -5.21 -2.19
C VAL A 70 -3.52 -3.95 -2.75
N ARG A 71 -2.72 -3.27 -1.93
CA ARG A 71 -1.82 -2.22 -2.38
C ARG A 71 -0.52 -2.82 -2.91
N THR A 72 0.11 -3.65 -2.11
CA THR A 72 1.33 -4.38 -2.48
C THR A 72 1.58 -5.54 -1.52
N ILE A 73 2.57 -6.36 -1.81
CA ILE A 73 3.00 -7.45 -0.94
C ILE A 73 4.52 -7.45 -0.78
N TYR A 74 4.99 -8.06 0.30
CA TYR A 74 6.41 -8.14 0.65
C TYR A 74 6.78 -9.61 0.91
N PRO A 75 7.24 -10.35 -0.12
CA PRO A 75 7.66 -11.74 0.02
C PRO A 75 9.12 -11.82 0.50
N TYR A 76 9.33 -12.57 1.58
CA TYR A 76 10.64 -12.89 2.12
C TYR A 76 10.82 -14.39 2.27
N ALA A 77 12.02 -14.89 1.97
CA ALA A 77 12.38 -16.24 2.38
C ALA A 77 12.40 -16.29 3.91
N LYS A 78 11.70 -17.27 4.50
CA LYS A 78 11.68 -17.43 5.94
C LYS A 78 13.04 -17.88 6.45
N ASP A 79 13.64 -17.13 7.35
CA ASP A 79 14.95 -17.44 7.91
C ASP A 79 14.97 -18.79 8.62
N GLY A 80 15.99 -19.59 8.30
CA GLY A 80 16.16 -20.95 8.86
C GLY A 80 15.21 -22.03 8.29
N TYR A 81 14.31 -21.70 7.34
CA TYR A 81 13.34 -22.64 6.79
C TYR A 81 13.39 -22.70 5.27
N VAL A 82 14.03 -23.71 4.71
CA VAL A 82 14.14 -23.89 3.26
C VAL A 82 12.76 -24.13 2.64
N GLY A 83 12.42 -23.36 1.60
CA GLY A 83 11.16 -23.50 0.87
C GLY A 83 9.95 -22.90 1.58
N GLN A 84 10.14 -22.18 2.67
CA GLN A 84 9.07 -21.36 3.28
C GLN A 84 9.25 -19.90 2.92
N ILE A 85 8.10 -19.22 2.72
CA ILE A 85 8.01 -17.80 2.37
C ILE A 85 7.07 -17.14 3.38
N ASP A 86 7.52 -16.05 3.97
CA ASP A 86 6.67 -15.12 4.71
C ASP A 86 6.28 -13.99 3.75
N LEU A 87 4.98 -13.89 3.45
CA LEU A 87 4.42 -12.96 2.51
C LEU A 87 3.52 -11.99 3.25
N TYR A 88 4.03 -10.77 3.44
CA TYR A 88 3.27 -9.71 4.11
C TYR A 88 2.41 -8.97 3.11
N VAL A 89 1.14 -8.76 3.45
CA VAL A 89 0.14 -8.11 2.60
C VAL A 89 -0.16 -6.73 3.13
N GLU A 90 -0.03 -5.72 2.29
CA GLU A 90 -0.49 -4.36 2.56
C GLU A 90 -1.79 -4.10 1.79
N ALA A 91 -2.83 -3.71 2.51
CA ALA A 91 -4.10 -3.30 1.92
C ALA A 91 -4.02 -1.86 1.39
N THR A 92 -4.91 -1.51 0.45
CA THR A 92 -5.17 -0.09 0.17
C THR A 92 -5.79 0.56 1.40
N ILE A 93 -5.67 1.88 1.56
CA ILE A 93 -6.27 2.60 2.69
C ILE A 93 -7.79 2.34 2.76
N ALA A 94 -8.46 2.29 1.61
CA ALA A 94 -9.91 2.05 1.52
C ALA A 94 -10.35 0.64 1.96
N ASP A 95 -9.46 -0.35 1.86
CA ASP A 95 -9.73 -1.76 2.16
C ASP A 95 -9.00 -2.23 3.43
N SER A 96 -8.31 -1.32 4.11
CA SER A 96 -7.59 -1.56 5.36
C SER A 96 -8.55 -1.59 6.55
N THR A 97 -8.16 -2.29 7.61
CA THR A 97 -8.96 -2.39 8.86
C THR A 97 -8.67 -1.27 9.85
N ASP A 98 -7.59 -0.52 9.64
CA ASP A 98 -7.04 0.48 10.56
C ASP A 98 -6.63 1.80 9.88
N ASP A 99 -6.98 2.00 8.63
CA ASP A 99 -6.56 3.12 7.77
C ASP A 99 -5.04 3.24 7.54
N HIS A 100 -4.27 2.23 8.01
CA HIS A 100 -2.79 2.20 7.92
C HIS A 100 -2.24 1.07 7.05
N GLY A 101 -3.12 0.36 6.33
CA GLY A 101 -2.73 -0.69 5.39
C GLY A 101 -2.83 -2.12 5.93
N THR A 102 -3.33 -2.33 7.16
CA THR A 102 -3.55 -3.67 7.69
C THR A 102 -4.71 -4.37 6.96
N PRO A 103 -4.47 -5.51 6.28
CA PRO A 103 -5.49 -6.23 5.55
C PRO A 103 -6.49 -6.91 6.50
N SER A 104 -7.72 -7.07 6.05
CA SER A 104 -8.69 -7.94 6.70
C SER A 104 -8.31 -9.42 6.57
N ALA A 105 -8.85 -10.27 7.44
CA ALA A 105 -8.67 -11.72 7.33
C ALA A 105 -9.21 -12.25 5.99
N GLN A 106 -10.28 -11.65 5.44
CA GLN A 106 -10.81 -12.03 4.14
C GLN A 106 -9.85 -11.66 3.02
N LEU A 107 -9.24 -10.48 3.05
CA LEU A 107 -8.27 -10.06 2.04
C LEU A 107 -7.04 -10.99 2.03
N LEU A 108 -6.59 -11.47 3.19
CA LEU A 108 -5.51 -12.47 3.26
C LEU A 108 -5.89 -13.78 2.55
N LEU A 109 -7.14 -14.25 2.72
CA LEU A 109 -7.65 -15.44 2.01
C LEU A 109 -7.78 -15.21 0.50
N ASP A 110 -8.22 -14.02 0.09
CA ASP A 110 -8.33 -13.67 -1.33
C ASP A 110 -6.94 -13.63 -1.98
N VAL A 111 -5.91 -13.11 -1.28
CA VAL A 111 -4.52 -13.13 -1.72
C VAL A 111 -3.99 -14.57 -1.80
N GLU A 112 -4.26 -15.41 -0.81
CA GLU A 112 -3.91 -16.81 -0.84
C GLU A 112 -4.50 -17.50 -2.09
N GLU A 113 -5.79 -17.27 -2.37
CA GLU A 113 -6.46 -17.90 -3.52
C GLU A 113 -5.79 -17.52 -4.84
N VAL A 114 -5.49 -16.24 -5.09
CA VAL A 114 -4.89 -15.79 -6.37
C VAL A 114 -3.41 -16.15 -6.51
N ILE A 115 -2.69 -16.32 -5.41
CA ILE A 115 -1.28 -16.77 -5.42
C ILE A 115 -1.19 -18.29 -5.62
N GLU A 116 -2.06 -19.04 -4.98
CA GLU A 116 -2.11 -20.49 -5.16
C GLU A 116 -2.68 -20.87 -6.53
N ARG A 117 -3.58 -20.07 -7.09
CA ARG A 117 -4.32 -20.39 -8.29
C ARG A 117 -4.56 -19.19 -9.20
N ASP A 118 -4.27 -19.35 -10.48
CA ASP A 118 -4.64 -18.40 -11.53
C ASP A 118 -6.17 -18.23 -11.59
N PRO A 119 -6.70 -17.00 -11.46
CA PRO A 119 -8.14 -16.74 -11.53
C PRO A 119 -8.74 -16.96 -12.92
N ASP A 120 -7.93 -17.11 -13.98
CA ASP A 120 -8.40 -17.34 -15.34
C ASP A 120 -9.15 -18.67 -15.46
N VAL A 121 -10.48 -18.61 -15.38
CA VAL A 121 -11.37 -19.77 -15.48
C VAL A 121 -11.42 -20.40 -16.87
N THR A 122 -10.84 -19.75 -17.90
CA THR A 122 -10.75 -20.34 -19.25
C THR A 122 -9.69 -21.44 -19.31
N LYS A 123 -8.74 -21.44 -18.38
CA LYS A 123 -7.74 -22.49 -18.23
C LYS A 123 -8.29 -23.68 -17.42
N PRO A 124 -7.95 -24.91 -17.77
CA PRO A 124 -8.30 -26.07 -16.97
C PRO A 124 -7.62 -26.02 -15.60
N LEU A 125 -8.25 -26.58 -14.58
CA LEU A 125 -7.81 -26.49 -13.18
C LEU A 125 -6.37 -26.92 -12.94
N TYR A 126 -5.90 -27.95 -13.66
CA TYR A 126 -4.53 -28.48 -13.53
C TYR A 126 -3.45 -27.58 -14.15
N GLU A 127 -3.83 -26.53 -14.91
CA GLU A 127 -2.93 -25.54 -15.50
C GLU A 127 -2.92 -24.21 -14.73
N ARG A 128 -3.74 -24.09 -13.69
CA ARG A 128 -3.90 -22.83 -12.94
C ARG A 128 -3.04 -22.71 -11.70
N GLY A 129 -2.22 -23.68 -11.39
CA GLY A 129 -1.28 -23.57 -10.26
C GLY A 129 -0.20 -22.54 -10.54
N ARG A 130 0.00 -21.58 -9.61
CA ARG A 130 1.01 -20.51 -9.71
C ARG A 130 2.18 -20.72 -8.75
N ARG A 131 1.93 -21.29 -7.58
CA ARG A 131 2.96 -21.49 -6.57
C ARG A 131 4.13 -22.29 -7.11
N PRO A 132 5.37 -21.81 -6.99
CA PRO A 132 6.56 -22.55 -7.38
C PRO A 132 6.68 -23.87 -6.61
N ILE A 133 7.12 -24.93 -7.28
CA ILE A 133 7.30 -26.27 -6.64
C ILE A 133 8.28 -26.21 -5.47
N SER A 134 9.24 -25.27 -5.52
CA SER A 134 10.23 -25.08 -4.45
C SER A 134 9.68 -24.39 -3.19
N ALA A 135 8.55 -23.66 -3.31
CA ALA A 135 7.88 -23.02 -2.19
C ALA A 135 6.82 -23.96 -1.62
N TRP A 136 7.21 -24.82 -0.70
CA TRP A 136 6.28 -25.81 -0.15
C TRP A 136 5.29 -25.20 0.87
N GLN A 137 5.62 -24.04 1.46
CA GLN A 137 4.72 -23.30 2.37
C GLN A 137 4.86 -21.80 2.15
N ILE A 138 3.73 -21.12 2.05
CA ILE A 138 3.64 -19.65 2.07
C ILE A 138 2.79 -19.28 3.30
N ASN A 139 3.33 -18.39 4.13
CA ASN A 139 2.62 -17.82 5.27
C ASN A 139 2.09 -16.45 4.84
N TYR A 140 0.80 -16.29 4.75
CA TYR A 140 0.14 -15.03 4.42
C TYR A 140 -0.04 -14.20 5.69
N LEU A 141 0.66 -13.10 5.81
CA LEU A 141 0.77 -12.31 7.03
C LEU A 141 0.31 -10.87 6.77
N PRO A 142 -0.34 -10.21 7.73
CA PRO A 142 -0.59 -8.77 7.62
C PRO A 142 0.72 -8.00 7.76
N VAL A 143 0.79 -6.81 7.14
CA VAL A 143 1.82 -5.82 7.47
C VAL A 143 1.67 -5.37 8.92
N THR A 144 2.74 -4.81 9.48
CA THR A 144 2.80 -4.25 10.83
C THR A 144 3.00 -2.74 10.71
N PRO A 145 1.94 -1.92 10.85
CA PRO A 145 2.09 -0.48 10.90
C PRO A 145 2.85 -0.05 12.15
N LEU A 146 3.87 0.79 11.99
CA LEU A 146 4.65 1.39 13.08
C LEU A 146 4.38 2.88 13.13
N SER A 147 3.99 3.38 14.30
CA SER A 147 3.70 4.80 14.49
C SER A 147 4.97 5.64 14.42
N ILE A 148 4.88 6.77 13.72
CA ILE A 148 5.93 7.78 13.64
C ILE A 148 5.45 9.01 14.38
N GLU A 149 6.23 9.45 15.36
CA GLU A 149 6.05 10.72 16.06
C GLU A 149 7.30 11.58 15.84
N ILE A 150 7.10 12.88 15.65
CA ILE A 150 8.15 13.85 15.34
C ILE A 150 8.02 15.03 16.27
N ASN A 151 9.07 15.35 17.01
CA ASN A 151 9.14 16.56 17.81
C ASN A 151 10.08 17.58 17.14
N ILE A 152 9.56 18.77 16.89
CA ILE A 152 10.31 19.88 16.31
C ILE A 152 10.43 20.98 17.37
N TYR A 153 11.65 21.34 17.74
CA TYR A 153 11.93 22.30 18.82
C TYR A 153 12.25 23.69 18.28
N ASP A 154 11.72 24.70 18.98
CA ASP A 154 11.97 26.13 18.72
C ASP A 154 11.70 26.53 17.25
N TYR A 155 10.56 26.09 16.70
CA TYR A 155 10.20 26.47 15.33
C TYR A 155 9.78 27.94 15.27
N GLU A 156 10.51 28.74 14.50
CA GLU A 156 10.24 30.18 14.35
C GLU A 156 9.11 30.45 13.36
N ASP A 157 8.26 31.43 13.69
CA ASP A 157 7.17 31.90 12.83
C ASP A 157 6.22 30.78 12.34
N LEU A 158 5.89 29.83 13.23
CA LEU A 158 4.94 28.76 12.93
C LEU A 158 3.55 29.32 12.67
N THR A 159 2.91 28.85 11.61
CA THR A 159 1.52 29.17 11.26
C THR A 159 0.77 27.89 10.89
N ALA A 160 -0.55 27.86 11.08
CA ALA A 160 -1.36 26.70 10.71
C ALA A 160 -1.19 26.27 9.23
N ALA A 161 -0.91 27.21 8.32
CA ALA A 161 -0.62 26.89 6.93
C ALA A 161 0.73 26.16 6.78
N LYS A 162 1.75 26.54 7.54
CA LYS A 162 3.05 25.85 7.54
C LYS A 162 2.96 24.46 8.18
N GLU A 163 2.20 24.35 9.30
CA GLU A 163 1.92 23.05 9.94
C GLU A 163 1.30 22.07 8.93
N THR A 164 0.23 22.46 8.24
CA THR A 164 -0.43 21.63 7.23
C THR A 164 0.51 21.24 6.07
N LEU A 165 1.38 22.16 5.62
CA LEU A 165 2.35 21.86 4.57
C LEU A 165 3.38 20.83 5.03
N ILE A 166 3.88 20.95 6.25
CA ILE A 166 4.85 20.00 6.82
C ILE A 166 4.20 18.65 7.03
N GLU A 167 3.01 18.62 7.63
CA GLU A 167 2.25 17.39 7.88
C GLU A 167 2.00 16.61 6.58
N ASN A 168 1.46 17.26 5.55
CA ASN A 168 1.22 16.63 4.26
C ASN A 168 2.53 16.11 3.63
N ALA A 169 3.61 16.88 3.67
CA ALA A 169 4.88 16.46 3.12
C ALA A 169 5.48 15.26 3.87
N VAL A 170 5.29 15.19 5.18
CA VAL A 170 5.71 14.03 5.99
C VAL A 170 4.85 12.81 5.65
N ILE A 171 3.53 12.95 5.60
CA ILE A 171 2.62 11.87 5.22
C ILE A 171 2.98 11.31 3.83
N ASP A 172 3.16 12.17 2.84
CA ASP A 172 3.55 11.77 1.48
C ASP A 172 4.90 11.03 1.48
N ALA A 173 5.86 11.51 2.28
CA ALA A 173 7.16 10.86 2.38
C ALA A 173 7.09 9.49 3.08
N LEU A 174 6.31 9.36 4.16
CA LEU A 174 6.08 8.10 4.86
C LEU A 174 5.35 7.09 3.97
N TYR A 175 4.40 7.57 3.16
CA TYR A 175 3.69 6.74 2.20
C TYR A 175 4.62 6.06 1.17
N LEU A 176 5.73 6.70 0.82
CA LEU A 176 6.73 6.17 -0.11
C LEU A 176 7.80 5.30 0.55
N ILE A 177 7.91 5.31 1.89
CA ILE A 177 8.85 4.46 2.61
C ILE A 177 8.25 3.07 2.75
N ARG A 178 8.92 2.06 2.18
CA ARG A 178 8.47 0.66 2.24
C ARG A 178 9.65 -0.28 2.39
N PRO A 179 9.47 -1.42 3.08
CA PRO A 179 10.54 -2.41 3.25
C PRO A 179 11.04 -2.94 1.91
N PHE A 180 12.35 -3.07 1.80
CA PHE A 180 13.01 -3.53 0.58
C PHE A 180 12.81 -5.04 0.37
N VAL A 181 12.40 -5.42 -0.83
CA VAL A 181 12.25 -6.82 -1.23
C VAL A 181 13.29 -7.15 -2.30
N ALA A 182 14.23 -8.02 -1.95
CA ALA A 182 15.20 -8.54 -2.91
C ALA A 182 14.50 -9.23 -4.10
N SER A 183 15.08 -9.17 -5.28
CA SER A 183 14.51 -9.69 -6.54
C SER A 183 13.26 -8.99 -7.09
N ARG A 184 12.74 -7.97 -6.40
CA ARG A 184 11.68 -7.09 -6.87
C ARG A 184 12.19 -5.65 -6.99
N ASP A 185 12.78 -5.15 -5.93
CA ASP A 185 13.15 -3.75 -5.81
C ASP A 185 14.58 -3.50 -6.32
N VAL A 186 14.78 -2.34 -6.96
CA VAL A 186 16.10 -1.93 -7.42
C VAL A 186 16.86 -1.31 -6.26
N LEU A 187 18.07 -1.80 -6.00
CA LEU A 187 18.88 -1.34 -4.86
C LEU A 187 19.18 0.16 -4.90
N ALA A 188 19.30 0.76 -6.09
CA ALA A 188 19.53 2.20 -6.24
C ALA A 188 18.34 3.06 -5.79
N ASP A 189 17.12 2.50 -5.85
CA ASP A 189 15.88 3.19 -5.50
C ASP A 189 15.38 2.81 -4.10
N ARG A 190 16.24 2.17 -3.29
CA ARG A 190 15.89 1.71 -1.94
C ARG A 190 15.42 2.87 -1.08
N ASN A 191 14.21 2.76 -0.53
CA ASN A 191 13.56 3.77 0.29
C ASN A 191 12.84 3.12 1.48
N ASP A 192 13.58 2.37 2.29
CA ASP A 192 13.09 1.64 3.45
C ASP A 192 13.56 2.22 4.79
N THR A 193 14.12 3.42 4.77
CA THR A 193 14.70 4.05 5.97
C THR A 193 14.13 5.44 6.18
N ILE A 194 13.77 5.75 7.43
CA ILE A 194 13.52 7.10 7.93
C ILE A 194 14.69 7.54 8.81
N SER A 195 15.02 8.82 8.79
CA SER A 195 16.05 9.40 9.65
C SER A 195 15.77 10.86 9.94
N ILE A 196 16.33 11.37 11.02
CA ILE A 196 16.24 12.80 11.39
C ILE A 196 16.68 13.69 10.23
N ASN A 197 17.80 13.36 9.55
CA ASN A 197 18.27 14.15 8.41
C ASN A 197 17.28 14.17 7.25
N LYS A 198 16.61 13.04 6.97
CA LYS A 198 15.58 12.94 5.94
C LYS A 198 14.36 13.78 6.31
N LEU A 199 13.95 13.77 7.58
CA LEU A 199 12.85 14.61 8.08
C LEU A 199 13.18 16.11 7.96
N ILE A 200 14.38 16.53 8.38
CA ILE A 200 14.84 17.92 8.23
C ILE A 200 14.77 18.35 6.76
N PHE A 201 15.22 17.50 5.84
CA PHE A 201 15.15 17.76 4.40
C PHE A 201 13.70 17.90 3.91
N ILE A 202 12.78 17.02 4.36
CA ILE A 202 11.35 17.07 4.03
C ILE A 202 10.74 18.38 4.52
N ILE A 203 10.98 18.75 5.80
CA ILE A 203 10.45 19.97 6.41
C ILE A 203 10.95 21.21 5.67
N GLN A 204 12.24 21.29 5.38
CA GLN A 204 12.85 22.44 4.66
C GLN A 204 12.42 22.50 3.19
N THR A 205 12.06 21.37 2.59
CA THR A 205 11.52 21.32 1.23
C THR A 205 10.07 21.80 1.21
N ALA A 206 9.26 21.41 2.19
CA ALA A 206 7.86 21.83 2.33
C ALA A 206 7.74 23.32 2.67
N VAL A 207 8.59 23.79 3.58
CA VAL A 207 8.65 25.19 4.02
C VAL A 207 10.10 25.72 3.90
N PRO A 208 10.47 26.26 2.73
CA PRO A 208 11.80 26.83 2.54
C PRO A 208 12.11 27.94 3.56
N GLN A 209 13.36 27.94 4.04
CA GLN A 209 13.87 28.89 5.05
C GLN A 209 13.23 28.70 6.46
N SER A 210 12.63 27.55 6.75
CA SER A 210 12.19 27.21 8.10
C SER A 210 13.39 27.18 9.05
N VAL A 211 13.23 27.78 10.23
CA VAL A 211 14.25 27.82 11.30
C VAL A 211 13.70 27.07 12.51
N PHE A 212 14.46 26.11 12.99
CA PHE A 212 14.17 25.32 14.19
C PHE A 212 15.49 24.80 14.78
N SER A 213 15.52 24.51 16.07
CA SER A 213 16.76 24.12 16.76
C SER A 213 17.10 22.64 16.56
N SER A 214 16.11 21.76 16.67
CA SER A 214 16.32 20.32 16.54
C SER A 214 15.03 19.57 16.15
N VAL A 215 15.21 18.34 15.69
CA VAL A 215 14.14 17.38 15.39
C VAL A 215 14.44 16.08 16.12
N GLU A 216 13.46 15.52 16.80
CA GLU A 216 13.49 14.16 17.35
C GLU A 216 12.52 13.27 16.59
N LEU A 217 12.91 12.02 16.40
CA LEU A 217 12.13 10.99 15.72
C LEU A 217 11.84 9.86 16.69
N PHE A 218 10.57 9.47 16.78
CA PHE A 218 10.15 8.28 17.51
C PHE A 218 9.51 7.30 16.52
N VAL A 219 9.81 6.03 16.70
CA VAL A 219 9.20 4.91 15.99
C VAL A 219 8.63 3.98 17.04
N ASP A 220 7.32 3.78 17.01
CA ASP A 220 6.58 2.99 18.01
C ASP A 220 6.93 3.42 19.45
N GLY A 221 6.97 4.74 19.69
CA GLY A 221 7.30 5.36 20.97
C GLY A 221 8.77 5.29 21.39
N VAL A 222 9.66 4.75 20.56
CA VAL A 222 11.11 4.66 20.84
C VAL A 222 11.87 5.75 20.09
N SER A 223 12.63 6.59 20.80
CA SER A 223 13.47 7.63 20.20
C SER A 223 14.63 7.00 19.41
N VAL A 224 14.77 7.38 18.14
CA VAL A 224 15.80 6.88 17.24
C VAL A 224 16.39 7.99 16.37
N ASN A 225 17.64 7.85 15.93
CA ASN A 225 18.22 8.75 14.93
C ASN A 225 17.86 8.36 13.50
N SER A 226 17.69 7.06 13.28
CA SER A 226 17.23 6.46 12.03
C SER A 226 16.61 5.11 12.31
N TYR A 227 15.67 4.70 11.46
CA TYR A 227 15.03 3.39 11.52
C TYR A 227 14.90 2.82 10.11
N GLN A 228 15.21 1.54 9.95
CA GLN A 228 15.05 0.81 8.72
C GLN A 228 13.89 -0.18 8.89
N PHE A 229 12.90 -0.09 8.01
CA PHE A 229 11.72 -0.94 8.03
C PHE A 229 12.01 -2.28 7.34
N GLU A 230 11.66 -3.37 8.03
CA GLU A 230 11.92 -4.74 7.59
C GLU A 230 10.68 -5.62 7.80
N GLY A 231 10.66 -6.79 7.18
CA GLY A 231 9.69 -7.84 7.50
C GLY A 231 8.21 -7.43 7.42
N GLY A 232 7.85 -6.56 6.48
CA GLY A 232 6.45 -6.09 6.35
C GLY A 232 6.08 -4.93 7.29
N GLU A 233 7.04 -4.35 7.99
CA GLU A 233 6.84 -3.10 8.75
C GLU A 233 6.60 -1.93 7.81
N ILE A 234 5.60 -1.10 8.10
CA ILE A 234 5.29 0.10 7.33
C ILE A 234 5.08 1.30 8.25
N PRO A 235 5.59 2.49 7.89
CA PRO A 235 5.38 3.68 8.72
C PRO A 235 4.02 4.33 8.47
N TYR A 236 3.44 4.88 9.53
CA TYR A 236 2.35 5.84 9.45
C TYR A 236 2.58 7.00 10.43
N LEU A 237 2.03 8.17 10.14
CA LEU A 237 2.09 9.29 11.09
C LEU A 237 1.06 9.03 12.20
N GLU A 238 1.45 9.20 13.46
CA GLU A 238 0.55 8.99 14.61
C GLU A 238 -0.63 9.98 14.57
N ASP A 239 -1.86 9.46 14.65
CA ASP A 239 -3.09 10.25 14.55
C ASP A 239 -3.65 10.70 15.91
N TYR A 240 -3.32 9.98 16.98
CA TYR A 240 -3.95 10.14 18.30
C TYR A 240 -3.28 11.19 19.21
N ILE A 241 -2.01 11.41 19.00
CA ILE A 241 -1.21 12.54 19.50
C ILE A 241 -0.82 13.28 18.24
N PRO A 242 -0.82 14.63 18.19
CA PRO A 242 -0.37 15.24 16.96
C PRO A 242 0.95 14.59 16.57
N GLY A 243 0.94 13.85 15.43
CA GLY A 243 2.09 13.06 15.00
C GLY A 243 3.31 13.91 14.77
N ILE A 244 3.12 15.25 14.67
CA ILE A 244 4.16 16.27 14.70
C ILE A 244 3.87 17.24 15.83
N ASN A 245 4.77 17.30 16.81
CA ASN A 245 4.72 18.20 17.94
C ASN A 245 5.70 19.37 17.73
N TYR A 246 5.23 20.58 17.95
CA TYR A 246 6.05 21.78 17.94
C TYR A 246 6.27 22.24 19.38
N LEU A 247 7.48 22.16 19.89
CA LEU A 247 7.89 22.35 21.28
C LEU A 247 8.81 23.56 21.47
#